data_03e600e15a07ce78db8c2b920323f8a8
#
_entry.id   03e600e15a07ce78db8c2b920323f8a8
#
_cell.length_a   1.000
_cell.length_b   1.000
_cell.length_c   1.000
_cell.angle_alpha   90.00
_cell.angle_beta   90.00
_cell.angle_gamma   90.00
#
_symmetry.space_group_name_H-M   'P 1'
#
loop_
_entity.id
_entity.type
_entity.pdbx_description
1 polymer ?
#
loop_
_entity_poly.entity_id
_entity_poly.type
_entity_poly.pdbx_seq_one_letter_code
_entity_poly.pdbx_strand_id
1 'polypeptide(L)'
;GRTVRRAATNAIERNVTKQVEKAVDKAVDEAFDEVEKEIEKEVEKAEKEIEETAKEVEAAIEEAETVQEEIEKEEETVFKDAVDFEEYDFSIDYELVADPFFGYKKGVKLTFADLDKKGKPTAHTMNEITKLEGEAPFNCTVEYTVTLLDDKKNSLGITPMVQSYSIRNGIVTFDENSFAGQMMQGMDVKISGTLFRLPSNAKVGDTFEDYSILLNMGGIKSTAHVTNIRVTAEETLTIDGVDIECVVVENHTSTKAIGIKSEGTQKIWYGRGYGAVRTETYDKKGKILTTNALVEID
;
A
#
# COMPACT_ATOMS: atom_id res chain seq x y z
N GLY A 1 -32.29 85.38 32.82
CA GLY A 1 -31.23 84.42 33.22
C GLY A 1 -31.52 82.99 32.86
N ARG A 2 -32.71 82.40 33.10
CA ARG A 2 -33.00 80.97 32.84
C ARG A 2 -33.16 80.60 31.36
N THR A 3 -33.74 81.51 30.57
CA THR A 3 -34.00 81.22 29.11
C THR A 3 -32.70 81.16 28.29
N VAL A 4 -31.73 82.03 28.57
CA VAL A 4 -30.41 82.09 27.90
C VAL A 4 -29.59 80.86 28.22
N ARG A 5 -29.61 80.34 29.46
CA ARG A 5 -28.90 79.11 29.84
C ARG A 5 -29.48 77.92 29.11
N ARG A 6 -30.80 77.81 28.97
CA ARG A 6 -31.45 76.70 28.30
C ARG A 6 -31.21 76.69 26.76
N ALA A 7 -31.14 77.86 26.15
CA ALA A 7 -30.78 78.02 24.76
C ALA A 7 -29.30 77.63 24.48
N ALA A 8 -28.38 77.99 25.36
CA ALA A 8 -26.99 77.66 25.26
C ALA A 8 -26.72 76.15 25.48
N THR A 9 -27.39 75.54 26.45
CA THR A 9 -27.32 74.09 26.69
C THR A 9 -27.86 73.32 25.49
N ASN A 10 -28.97 73.68 24.92
CA ASN A 10 -29.54 73.04 23.72
C ASN A 10 -28.64 73.20 22.46
N ALA A 11 -27.97 74.32 22.31
CA ALA A 11 -27.02 74.55 21.23
C ALA A 11 -25.74 73.72 21.37
N ILE A 12 -25.28 73.56 22.59
CA ILE A 12 -24.12 72.71 22.92
C ILE A 12 -24.48 71.23 22.69
N GLU A 13 -25.62 70.79 23.17
CA GLU A 13 -26.12 69.40 22.99
C GLU A 13 -26.26 69.06 21.49
N ARG A 14 -26.87 69.95 20.70
CA ARG A 14 -26.98 69.73 19.24
C ARG A 14 -25.61 69.70 18.54
N ASN A 15 -24.67 70.50 18.96
CA ASN A 15 -23.32 70.52 18.36
C ASN A 15 -22.51 69.27 18.76
N VAL A 16 -22.61 68.80 19.99
CA VAL A 16 -22.01 67.58 20.47
C VAL A 16 -22.63 66.37 19.74
N THR A 17 -23.96 66.29 19.63
CA THR A 17 -24.63 65.21 18.92
C THR A 17 -24.18 65.15 17.45
N LYS A 18 -24.10 66.30 16.74
CA LYS A 18 -23.59 66.32 15.34
C LYS A 18 -22.13 65.94 15.24
N GLN A 19 -21.28 66.26 16.20
CA GLN A 19 -19.88 65.85 16.16
C GLN A 19 -19.71 64.37 16.46
N VAL A 20 -20.53 63.81 17.37
CA VAL A 20 -20.55 62.39 17.67
C VAL A 20 -21.07 61.58 16.46
N GLU A 21 -22.18 62.01 15.83
CA GLU A 21 -22.69 61.37 14.61
C GLU A 21 -21.64 61.33 13.49
N LYS A 22 -20.96 62.46 13.22
CA LYS A 22 -19.87 62.52 12.22
C LYS A 22 -18.69 61.62 12.57
N ALA A 23 -18.33 61.48 13.87
CA ALA A 23 -17.23 60.63 14.29
C ALA A 23 -17.59 59.16 14.19
N VAL A 24 -18.86 58.81 14.47
CA VAL A 24 -19.37 57.43 14.34
C VAL A 24 -19.43 57.05 12.86
N ASP A 25 -20.02 57.90 11.99
CA ASP A 25 -20.11 57.65 10.57
C ASP A 25 -18.71 57.41 9.98
N LYS A 26 -17.75 58.29 10.30
CA LYS A 26 -16.37 58.14 9.83
C LYS A 26 -15.71 56.83 10.34
N ALA A 27 -15.90 56.48 11.61
CA ALA A 27 -15.34 55.23 12.14
C ALA A 27 -15.97 53.98 11.52
N VAL A 28 -17.26 54.05 11.20
CA VAL A 28 -17.97 52.96 10.50
C VAL A 28 -17.45 52.79 9.09
N ASP A 29 -17.32 53.88 8.34
CA ASP A 29 -16.79 53.89 6.96
C ASP A 29 -15.33 53.35 6.95
N GLU A 30 -14.47 53.82 7.86
CA GLU A 30 -13.09 53.31 7.97
C GLU A 30 -13.04 51.82 8.29
N ALA A 31 -13.91 51.33 9.19
CA ALA A 31 -13.99 49.91 9.53
C ALA A 31 -14.50 49.06 8.37
N PHE A 32 -15.47 49.55 7.58
CA PHE A 32 -15.95 48.86 6.36
C PHE A 32 -14.84 48.78 5.32
N ASP A 33 -14.10 49.86 5.06
CA ASP A 33 -12.99 49.88 4.12
C ASP A 33 -11.85 48.91 4.51
N GLU A 34 -11.55 48.77 5.81
CA GLU A 34 -10.56 47.79 6.29
C GLU A 34 -11.05 46.35 6.08
N VAL A 35 -12.30 46.05 6.43
CA VAL A 35 -12.90 44.71 6.23
C VAL A 35 -12.96 44.33 4.75
N GLU A 36 -13.36 45.29 3.87
CA GLU A 36 -13.39 45.06 2.43
C GLU A 36 -12.01 44.69 1.86
N LYS A 37 -10.97 45.43 2.26
CA LYS A 37 -9.58 45.13 1.87
C LYS A 37 -9.07 43.79 2.39
N GLU A 38 -9.46 43.40 3.61
CA GLU A 38 -9.08 42.12 4.18
C GLU A 38 -9.77 40.95 3.43
N ILE A 39 -11.06 41.11 3.09
CA ILE A 39 -11.81 40.15 2.29
C ILE A 39 -11.19 40.04 0.89
N GLU A 40 -10.92 41.14 0.21
CA GLU A 40 -10.30 41.10 -1.13
C GLU A 40 -8.96 40.36 -1.11
N LYS A 41 -8.13 40.59 -0.08
CA LYS A 41 -6.84 39.92 0.07
C LYS A 41 -6.98 38.41 0.31
N GLU A 42 -7.94 38.00 1.15
CA GLU A 42 -8.23 36.58 1.39
C GLU A 42 -8.79 35.90 0.15
N VAL A 43 -9.65 36.57 -0.61
CA VAL A 43 -10.20 36.06 -1.88
C VAL A 43 -9.08 35.88 -2.91
N GLU A 44 -8.21 36.88 -3.09
CA GLU A 44 -7.06 36.77 -4.03
C GLU A 44 -6.12 35.61 -3.65
N LYS A 45 -5.91 35.41 -2.34
CA LYS A 45 -5.10 34.28 -1.86
C LYS A 45 -5.77 32.94 -2.15
N ALA A 46 -7.07 32.82 -1.88
CA ALA A 46 -7.84 31.60 -2.17
C ALA A 46 -7.88 31.29 -3.67
N GLU A 47 -8.03 32.30 -4.51
CA GLU A 47 -8.01 32.13 -5.98
C GLU A 47 -6.66 31.58 -6.47
N LYS A 48 -5.53 32.06 -5.92
CA LYS A 48 -4.20 31.54 -6.24
C LYS A 48 -4.01 30.11 -5.80
N GLU A 49 -4.45 29.75 -4.60
CA GLU A 49 -4.38 28.38 -4.09
C GLU A 49 -5.23 27.42 -4.93
N ILE A 50 -6.41 27.87 -5.38
CA ILE A 50 -7.27 27.09 -6.30
C ILE A 50 -6.58 26.92 -7.66
N GLU A 51 -5.98 27.95 -8.22
CA GLU A 51 -5.28 27.89 -9.50
C GLU A 51 -4.05 26.94 -9.43
N GLU A 52 -3.27 26.98 -8.36
CA GLU A 52 -2.15 26.07 -8.13
C GLU A 52 -2.63 24.61 -8.00
N THR A 53 -3.67 24.39 -7.20
CA THR A 53 -4.27 23.05 -7.04
C THR A 53 -4.83 22.53 -8.36
N ALA A 54 -5.47 23.37 -9.16
CA ALA A 54 -5.99 22.97 -10.46
C ALA A 54 -4.88 22.53 -11.42
N LYS A 55 -3.74 23.24 -11.43
CA LYS A 55 -2.56 22.86 -12.23
C LYS A 55 -1.95 21.53 -11.78
N GLU A 56 -1.87 21.30 -10.45
CA GLU A 56 -1.38 20.01 -9.92
C GLU A 56 -2.31 18.85 -10.31
N VAL A 57 -3.63 19.05 -10.26
CA VAL A 57 -4.61 18.04 -10.67
C VAL A 57 -4.51 17.77 -12.18
N GLU A 58 -4.38 18.81 -13.01
CA GLU A 58 -4.24 18.64 -14.45
C GLU A 58 -2.96 17.85 -14.80
N ALA A 59 -1.83 18.17 -14.16
CA ALA A 59 -0.59 17.43 -14.34
C ALA A 59 -0.71 15.96 -13.91
N ALA A 60 -1.40 15.68 -12.80
CA ALA A 60 -1.64 14.31 -12.33
C ALA A 60 -2.54 13.51 -13.29
N ILE A 61 -3.53 14.16 -13.90
CA ILE A 61 -4.38 13.53 -14.93
C ILE A 61 -3.54 13.17 -16.16
N GLU A 62 -2.73 14.10 -16.66
CA GLU A 62 -1.86 13.86 -17.83
C GLU A 62 -0.86 12.72 -17.57
N GLU A 63 -0.29 12.65 -16.37
CA GLU A 63 0.58 11.55 -15.97
C GLU A 63 -0.18 10.22 -15.92
N ALA A 64 -1.40 10.20 -15.39
CA ALA A 64 -2.24 9.01 -15.33
C ALA A 64 -2.62 8.51 -16.73
N GLU A 65 -2.99 9.41 -17.65
CA GLU A 65 -3.28 9.07 -19.05
C GLU A 65 -2.06 8.48 -19.75
N THR A 66 -0.88 9.08 -19.55
CA THR A 66 0.38 8.58 -20.11
C THR A 66 0.69 7.17 -19.64
N VAL A 67 0.50 6.89 -18.35
CA VAL A 67 0.73 5.54 -17.79
C VAL A 67 -0.25 4.53 -18.36
N GLN A 68 -1.52 4.90 -18.54
CA GLN A 68 -2.52 4.00 -19.14
C GLN A 68 -2.19 3.68 -20.61
N GLU A 69 -1.75 4.66 -21.41
CA GLU A 69 -1.29 4.42 -22.79
C GLU A 69 -0.08 3.47 -22.85
N GLU A 70 0.85 3.60 -21.91
CA GLU A 70 1.99 2.67 -21.83
C GLU A 70 1.54 1.25 -21.48
N ILE A 71 0.57 1.08 -20.56
CA ILE A 71 0.01 -0.22 -20.21
C ILE A 71 -0.73 -0.84 -21.41
N GLU A 72 -1.47 -0.05 -22.19
CA GLU A 72 -2.14 -0.53 -23.39
C GLU A 72 -1.13 -1.05 -24.44
N LYS A 73 0.01 -0.38 -24.61
CA LYS A 73 1.08 -0.87 -25.48
C LYS A 73 1.74 -2.16 -24.95
N GLU A 74 1.86 -2.29 -23.63
CA GLU A 74 2.33 -3.54 -23.01
C GLU A 74 1.33 -4.68 -23.19
N GLU A 75 0.02 -4.41 -23.15
CA GLU A 75 -1.01 -5.40 -23.40
C GLU A 75 -0.87 -6.00 -24.82
N GLU A 76 -0.57 -5.17 -25.81
CA GLU A 76 -0.36 -5.63 -27.18
C GLU A 76 0.97 -6.38 -27.40
N THR A 77 1.95 -6.21 -26.54
CA THR A 77 3.30 -6.76 -26.72
C THR A 77 3.66 -7.81 -25.69
N VAL A 78 3.67 -7.46 -24.41
CA VAL A 78 4.05 -8.34 -23.30
C VAL A 78 2.93 -9.34 -22.96
N PHE A 79 1.68 -8.88 -23.05
CA PHE A 79 0.52 -9.70 -22.70
C PHE A 79 -0.22 -10.28 -23.90
N LYS A 80 0.38 -10.23 -25.09
CA LYS A 80 -0.21 -10.77 -26.32
C LYS A 80 -0.57 -12.26 -26.23
N ASP A 81 0.29 -13.03 -25.58
CA ASP A 81 0.13 -14.47 -25.38
C ASP A 81 -0.15 -14.80 -23.90
N ALA A 82 -0.64 -13.82 -23.15
CA ALA A 82 -0.96 -13.99 -21.74
C ALA A 82 -2.20 -14.89 -21.56
N VAL A 83 -2.22 -15.63 -20.46
CA VAL A 83 -3.31 -16.52 -20.07
C VAL A 83 -4.12 -15.84 -18.98
N ASP A 84 -5.44 -15.98 -19.02
CA ASP A 84 -6.30 -15.54 -17.93
C ASP A 84 -5.98 -16.35 -16.66
N PHE A 85 -6.03 -15.71 -15.50
CA PHE A 85 -5.67 -16.33 -14.23
C PHE A 85 -6.44 -17.64 -13.98
N GLU A 86 -7.71 -17.69 -14.38
CA GLU A 86 -8.57 -18.84 -14.24
C GLU A 86 -8.14 -20.02 -15.11
N GLU A 87 -7.48 -19.75 -16.25
CA GLU A 87 -6.95 -20.72 -17.19
C GLU A 87 -5.48 -21.08 -16.95
N TYR A 88 -4.83 -20.38 -15.98
CA TYR A 88 -3.42 -20.57 -15.73
C TYR A 88 -3.14 -21.97 -15.17
N ASP A 89 -2.20 -22.67 -15.80
CA ASP A 89 -1.80 -24.00 -15.37
C ASP A 89 -0.92 -23.97 -14.12
N PHE A 90 -1.50 -24.36 -12.99
CA PHE A 90 -0.81 -24.49 -11.71
C PHE A 90 -0.21 -25.89 -11.48
N SER A 91 -0.26 -26.79 -12.44
CA SER A 91 0.08 -28.21 -12.29
C SER A 91 1.57 -28.56 -12.38
N ILE A 92 2.47 -27.59 -12.26
CA ILE A 92 3.91 -27.88 -12.28
C ILE A 92 4.28 -28.79 -11.10
N ASP A 93 4.76 -30.00 -11.41
CA ASP A 93 5.20 -30.96 -10.42
C ASP A 93 6.63 -30.66 -9.98
N TYR A 94 6.81 -30.24 -8.71
CA TYR A 94 8.09 -30.28 -8.03
C TYR A 94 8.12 -31.47 -7.10
N GLU A 95 9.23 -32.21 -7.10
CA GLU A 95 9.46 -33.23 -6.09
C GLU A 95 9.67 -32.58 -4.71
N LEU A 96 8.89 -33.00 -3.73
CA LEU A 96 9.07 -32.54 -2.35
C LEU A 96 10.13 -33.39 -1.65
N VAL A 97 11.36 -32.89 -1.60
CA VAL A 97 12.52 -33.58 -1.03
C VAL A 97 12.91 -33.08 0.37
N ALA A 98 12.32 -31.97 0.83
CA ALA A 98 12.54 -31.36 2.14
C ALA A 98 11.27 -30.61 2.58
N ASP A 99 11.26 -30.12 3.83
CA ASP A 99 10.20 -29.23 4.31
C ASP A 99 10.05 -28.03 3.33
N PRO A 100 8.82 -27.71 2.90
CA PRO A 100 8.58 -26.64 1.94
C PRO A 100 8.79 -25.25 2.58
N PHE A 101 8.99 -24.25 1.72
CA PHE A 101 9.13 -22.85 2.12
C PHE A 101 7.78 -22.14 2.29
N PHE A 102 6.84 -22.77 2.98
CA PHE A 102 5.54 -22.18 3.34
C PHE A 102 5.02 -22.79 4.65
N GLY A 103 4.10 -22.08 5.32
CA GLY A 103 3.53 -22.54 6.60
C GLY A 103 2.43 -23.57 6.39
N TYR A 104 2.43 -24.67 7.18
CA TYR A 104 1.41 -25.71 7.12
C TYR A 104 1.09 -26.34 8.49
N LYS A 105 1.53 -25.71 9.57
CA LYS A 105 1.35 -26.24 10.93
C LYS A 105 0.19 -25.52 11.62
N LYS A 106 -0.90 -26.26 11.89
CA LYS A 106 -2.07 -25.74 12.60
C LYS A 106 -1.72 -25.26 14.01
N GLY A 107 -2.29 -24.11 14.37
CA GLY A 107 -2.14 -23.49 15.70
C GLY A 107 -0.92 -22.61 15.85
N VAL A 108 -0.03 -22.58 14.85
CA VAL A 108 1.11 -21.66 14.85
C VAL A 108 0.62 -20.23 14.57
N LYS A 109 1.09 -19.30 15.39
CA LYS A 109 0.90 -17.86 15.22
C LYS A 109 2.20 -17.20 14.83
N LEU A 110 2.16 -16.44 13.76
CA LEU A 110 3.32 -15.73 13.21
C LEU A 110 3.04 -14.24 13.27
N THR A 111 3.79 -13.49 14.09
CA THR A 111 3.66 -12.04 14.16
C THR A 111 4.75 -11.38 13.32
N PHE A 112 4.34 -10.62 12.33
CA PHE A 112 5.20 -9.85 11.45
C PHE A 112 5.17 -8.38 11.85
N ALA A 113 6.30 -7.68 11.70
CA ALA A 113 6.43 -6.24 11.89
C ALA A 113 6.77 -5.54 10.58
N ASP A 114 6.04 -4.48 10.27
CA ASP A 114 6.48 -3.49 9.29
C ASP A 114 7.45 -2.52 9.96
N LEU A 115 8.65 -2.42 9.41
CA LEU A 115 9.72 -1.62 9.99
C LEU A 115 9.97 -0.35 9.18
N ASP A 116 10.19 0.74 9.87
CA ASP A 116 10.66 1.98 9.26
C ASP A 116 12.15 1.88 8.84
N LYS A 117 12.66 2.94 8.19
CA LYS A 117 14.07 3.02 7.75
C LYS A 117 15.10 2.95 8.89
N LYS A 118 14.67 3.04 10.14
CA LYS A 118 15.50 2.92 11.35
C LYS A 118 15.35 1.56 12.03
N GLY A 119 14.54 0.65 11.44
CA GLY A 119 14.23 -0.66 11.99
C GLY A 119 13.22 -0.61 13.14
N LYS A 120 12.48 0.49 13.31
CA LYS A 120 11.44 0.60 14.34
C LYS A 120 10.11 0.09 13.78
N PRO A 121 9.37 -0.77 14.52
CA PRO A 121 8.03 -1.20 14.11
C PRO A 121 7.07 -0.02 13.97
N THR A 122 6.31 -0.02 12.88
CA THR A 122 5.24 0.95 12.59
C THR A 122 3.86 0.32 12.65
N ALA A 123 3.78 -0.99 12.38
CA ALA A 123 2.59 -1.80 12.48
C ALA A 123 2.98 -3.27 12.65
N HIS A 124 2.05 -4.10 13.07
CA HIS A 124 2.21 -5.55 13.10
C HIS A 124 1.03 -6.25 12.44
N THR A 125 1.28 -7.46 11.94
CA THR A 125 0.27 -8.37 11.42
C THR A 125 0.49 -9.72 12.06
N MET A 126 -0.53 -10.30 12.67
CA MET A 126 -0.50 -11.64 13.23
C MET A 126 -1.29 -12.59 12.33
N ASN A 127 -0.63 -13.65 11.87
CA ASN A 127 -1.22 -14.72 11.09
C ASN A 127 -1.31 -15.97 11.96
N GLU A 128 -2.49 -16.53 12.13
CA GLU A 128 -2.72 -17.79 12.85
C GLU A 128 -3.30 -18.83 11.91
N ILE A 129 -2.62 -19.99 11.77
CA ILE A 129 -3.13 -21.11 10.99
C ILE A 129 -4.22 -21.81 11.80
N THR A 130 -5.47 -21.59 11.42
CA THR A 130 -6.66 -22.03 12.14
C THR A 130 -7.16 -23.41 11.70
N LYS A 131 -6.96 -23.74 10.40
CA LYS A 131 -7.46 -24.98 9.83
C LYS A 131 -6.48 -25.55 8.83
N LEU A 132 -6.41 -26.87 8.80
CA LEU A 132 -5.64 -27.64 7.85
C LEU A 132 -6.48 -28.84 7.41
N GLU A 133 -6.73 -28.97 6.13
CA GLU A 133 -7.50 -30.07 5.52
C GLU A 133 -6.67 -30.77 4.45
N GLY A 134 -6.61 -32.10 4.49
CA GLY A 134 -5.86 -32.93 3.58
C GLY A 134 -4.51 -33.40 4.13
N GLU A 135 -3.62 -33.81 3.25
CA GLU A 135 -2.31 -34.38 3.57
C GLU A 135 -1.21 -33.33 3.47
N ALA A 136 -0.87 -32.71 4.59
CA ALA A 136 0.21 -31.74 4.63
C ALA A 136 1.59 -32.46 4.63
N PRO A 137 2.59 -31.88 3.95
CA PRO A 137 2.56 -30.64 3.17
C PRO A 137 2.29 -30.83 1.67
N PHE A 138 1.83 -32.01 1.25
CA PHE A 138 1.71 -32.35 -0.17
C PHE A 138 0.43 -31.82 -0.83
N ASN A 139 -0.72 -32.22 -0.28
CA ASN A 139 -2.04 -31.90 -0.83
C ASN A 139 -2.96 -31.48 0.31
N CYS A 140 -3.03 -30.21 0.60
CA CYS A 140 -3.87 -29.70 1.67
C CYS A 140 -4.36 -28.29 1.37
N THR A 141 -5.37 -27.88 2.13
CA THR A 141 -5.83 -26.49 2.20
C THR A 141 -5.49 -25.95 3.58
N VAL A 142 -4.86 -24.79 3.61
CA VAL A 142 -4.48 -24.08 4.82
C VAL A 142 -5.36 -22.85 4.94
N GLU A 143 -6.13 -22.76 6.02
CA GLU A 143 -6.88 -21.56 6.39
C GLU A 143 -6.14 -20.85 7.52
N TYR A 144 -6.03 -19.56 7.43
CA TYR A 144 -5.38 -18.73 8.44
C TYR A 144 -6.16 -17.42 8.66
N THR A 145 -6.04 -16.92 9.87
CA THR A 145 -6.65 -15.66 10.28
C THR A 145 -5.59 -14.57 10.34
N VAL A 146 -5.86 -13.44 9.71
CA VAL A 146 -4.99 -12.26 9.70
C VAL A 146 -5.56 -11.20 10.65
N THR A 147 -4.81 -10.82 11.66
CA THR A 147 -5.15 -9.77 12.61
C THR A 147 -4.19 -8.58 12.47
N LEU A 148 -4.74 -7.40 12.23
CA LEU A 148 -3.97 -6.16 12.15
C LEU A 148 -3.79 -5.54 13.54
N LEU A 149 -2.56 -5.19 13.87
CA LEU A 149 -2.14 -4.66 15.15
C LEU A 149 -1.40 -3.32 14.98
N ASP A 150 -1.40 -2.48 16.00
CA ASP A 150 -0.62 -1.24 16.01
C ASP A 150 0.89 -1.49 16.21
N ASP A 151 1.67 -0.42 16.34
CA ASP A 151 3.12 -0.47 16.60
C ASP A 151 3.50 -1.10 17.94
N LYS A 152 2.54 -1.26 18.86
CA LYS A 152 2.68 -1.87 20.19
C LYS A 152 2.01 -3.23 20.31
N LYS A 153 1.59 -3.81 19.20
CA LYS A 153 0.85 -5.08 19.10
C LYS A 153 -0.55 -5.06 19.74
N ASN A 154 -1.17 -3.89 19.91
CA ASN A 154 -2.56 -3.83 20.32
C ASN A 154 -3.48 -4.01 19.10
N SER A 155 -4.61 -4.69 19.29
CA SER A 155 -5.62 -4.83 18.24
C SER A 155 -6.16 -3.46 17.80
N LEU A 156 -6.25 -3.26 16.49
CA LEU A 156 -6.88 -2.06 15.90
C LEU A 156 -8.41 -2.09 15.97
N GLY A 157 -9.01 -3.13 16.57
CA GLY A 157 -10.46 -3.30 16.65
C GLY A 157 -11.11 -3.66 15.32
N ILE A 158 -10.30 -4.01 14.31
CA ILE A 158 -10.76 -4.49 13.01
C ILE A 158 -11.02 -5.99 13.12
N THR A 159 -12.15 -6.45 12.58
CA THR A 159 -12.45 -7.88 12.52
C THR A 159 -11.34 -8.63 11.80
N PRO A 160 -10.76 -9.69 12.38
CA PRO A 160 -9.74 -10.49 11.71
C PRO A 160 -10.24 -11.06 10.39
N MET A 161 -9.39 -11.04 9.38
CA MET A 161 -9.71 -11.57 8.06
C MET A 161 -9.34 -13.04 8.00
N VAL A 162 -10.27 -13.88 7.53
CA VAL A 162 -10.00 -15.29 7.26
C VAL A 162 -9.55 -15.43 5.82
N GLN A 163 -8.45 -16.14 5.62
CA GLN A 163 -7.84 -16.35 4.30
C GLN A 163 -7.40 -17.79 4.16
N SER A 164 -7.28 -18.26 2.93
CA SER A 164 -6.81 -19.61 2.65
C SER A 164 -5.84 -19.64 1.47
N TYR A 165 -5.06 -20.68 1.39
CA TYR A 165 -4.35 -21.12 0.21
C TYR A 165 -4.39 -22.65 0.11
N SER A 166 -4.30 -23.15 -1.10
CA SER A 166 -4.21 -24.56 -1.34
C SER A 166 -2.78 -24.95 -1.67
N ILE A 167 -2.40 -26.16 -1.24
CA ILE A 167 -1.15 -26.79 -1.62
C ILE A 167 -1.50 -28.00 -2.49
N ARG A 168 -0.90 -28.05 -3.67
CA ARG A 168 -1.05 -29.15 -4.61
C ARG A 168 0.31 -29.63 -5.04
N ASN A 169 0.60 -30.92 -4.84
CA ASN A 169 1.92 -31.51 -5.09
C ASN A 169 3.09 -30.72 -4.44
N GLY A 170 2.85 -30.20 -3.23
CA GLY A 170 3.86 -29.39 -2.52
C GLY A 170 4.00 -27.94 -3.01
N ILE A 171 3.14 -27.49 -3.91
CA ILE A 171 3.16 -26.12 -4.45
C ILE A 171 1.96 -25.33 -3.92
N VAL A 172 2.19 -24.09 -3.47
CA VAL A 172 1.12 -23.19 -3.10
C VAL A 172 0.39 -22.74 -4.36
N THR A 173 -0.91 -22.96 -4.37
CA THR A 173 -1.82 -22.49 -5.42
C THR A 173 -2.81 -21.50 -4.81
N PHE A 174 -3.15 -20.46 -5.56
CA PHE A 174 -4.15 -19.49 -5.19
C PHE A 174 -5.46 -19.87 -5.86
N ASP A 175 -6.51 -20.04 -5.08
CA ASP A 175 -7.87 -20.24 -5.54
C ASP A 175 -8.73 -19.00 -5.23
N GLU A 176 -10.00 -19.04 -5.60
CA GLU A 176 -10.93 -17.93 -5.36
C GLU A 176 -11.09 -17.55 -3.87
N ASN A 177 -10.80 -18.48 -2.98
CA ASN A 177 -10.88 -18.29 -1.53
C ASN A 177 -9.55 -17.84 -0.92
N SER A 178 -8.47 -17.86 -1.70
CA SER A 178 -7.18 -17.34 -1.26
C SER A 178 -7.21 -15.81 -1.16
N PHE A 179 -6.27 -15.24 -0.40
CA PHE A 179 -6.12 -13.78 -0.34
C PHE A 179 -5.94 -13.16 -1.73
N ALA A 180 -5.09 -13.75 -2.55
CA ALA A 180 -4.90 -13.31 -3.92
C ALA A 180 -6.19 -13.44 -4.75
N GLY A 181 -6.90 -14.58 -4.65
CA GLY A 181 -8.18 -14.79 -5.34
C GLY A 181 -9.25 -13.80 -4.88
N GLN A 182 -9.38 -13.54 -3.58
CA GLN A 182 -10.32 -12.54 -3.05
C GLN A 182 -9.97 -11.11 -3.49
N MET A 183 -8.68 -10.74 -3.50
CA MET A 183 -8.26 -9.43 -4.02
C MET A 183 -8.51 -9.29 -5.52
N MET A 184 -8.45 -10.39 -6.27
CA MET A 184 -8.69 -10.42 -7.72
C MET A 184 -10.16 -10.55 -8.08
N GLN A 185 -11.05 -10.76 -7.12
CA GLN A 185 -12.49 -10.93 -7.36
C GLN A 185 -13.09 -9.68 -8.03
N GLY A 186 -13.64 -9.87 -9.23
CA GLY A 186 -14.14 -8.78 -10.06
C GLY A 186 -13.07 -8.02 -10.86
N MET A 187 -11.84 -8.55 -10.92
CA MET A 187 -10.77 -8.06 -11.79
C MET A 187 -10.50 -9.09 -12.90
N ASP A 188 -10.21 -8.61 -14.11
CA ASP A 188 -9.61 -9.44 -15.14
C ASP A 188 -8.11 -9.48 -14.90
N VAL A 189 -7.56 -10.68 -14.72
CA VAL A 189 -6.14 -10.90 -14.45
C VAL A 189 -5.52 -11.74 -15.54
N LYS A 190 -4.49 -11.20 -16.19
CA LYS A 190 -3.72 -11.91 -17.22
C LYS A 190 -2.29 -12.13 -16.75
N ILE A 191 -1.76 -13.32 -17.04
CA ILE A 191 -0.42 -13.74 -16.69
C ILE A 191 0.37 -14.01 -17.96
N SER A 192 1.53 -13.39 -18.10
CA SER A 192 2.52 -13.67 -19.13
C SER A 192 3.76 -14.26 -18.47
N GLY A 193 4.23 -15.41 -18.99
CA GLY A 193 5.34 -16.15 -18.40
C GLY A 193 4.90 -17.13 -17.30
N THR A 194 5.87 -17.62 -16.54
CA THR A 194 5.65 -18.63 -15.49
C THR A 194 5.73 -17.98 -14.12
N LEU A 195 4.62 -17.94 -13.38
CA LEU A 195 4.58 -17.44 -12.02
C LEU A 195 5.64 -18.13 -11.15
N PHE A 196 6.36 -17.31 -10.39
CA PHE A 196 7.41 -17.81 -9.50
C PHE A 196 6.86 -18.81 -8.47
N ARG A 197 7.57 -19.93 -8.36
CA ARG A 197 7.32 -20.98 -7.37
C ARG A 197 8.65 -21.48 -6.85
N LEU A 198 8.73 -21.66 -5.53
CA LEU A 198 9.96 -22.05 -4.88
C LEU A 198 9.95 -23.56 -4.58
N PRO A 199 10.78 -24.36 -5.27
CA PRO A 199 10.89 -25.80 -4.96
C PRO A 199 11.56 -26.02 -3.61
N SER A 200 11.21 -27.11 -2.93
CA SER A 200 11.74 -27.43 -1.59
C SER A 200 13.26 -27.68 -1.57
N ASN A 201 13.85 -27.99 -2.71
CA ASN A 201 15.29 -28.20 -2.90
C ASN A 201 16.01 -26.99 -3.53
N ALA A 202 15.38 -25.81 -3.55
CA ALA A 202 15.98 -24.60 -4.04
C ALA A 202 17.31 -24.28 -3.32
N LYS A 203 18.32 -23.86 -4.08
CA LYS A 203 19.68 -23.61 -3.60
C LYS A 203 20.28 -22.37 -4.25
N VAL A 204 21.35 -21.87 -3.68
CA VAL A 204 22.10 -20.73 -4.24
C VAL A 204 22.51 -20.98 -5.68
N GLY A 205 22.21 -20.00 -6.53
CA GLY A 205 22.48 -20.01 -7.96
C GLY A 205 21.30 -20.48 -8.82
N ASP A 206 20.24 -21.01 -8.23
CA ASP A 206 19.01 -21.31 -8.98
C ASP A 206 18.39 -20.01 -9.50
N THR A 207 17.91 -20.05 -10.73
CA THR A 207 17.21 -18.94 -11.40
C THR A 207 15.83 -19.40 -11.88
N PHE A 208 14.91 -18.46 -11.94
CA PHE A 208 13.54 -18.72 -12.34
C PHE A 208 13.14 -17.80 -13.49
N GLU A 209 12.12 -18.21 -14.24
CA GLU A 209 11.63 -17.42 -15.36
C GLU A 209 11.01 -16.11 -14.90
N ASP A 210 11.15 -15.10 -15.74
CA ASP A 210 10.47 -13.82 -15.58
C ASP A 210 8.97 -13.98 -15.83
N TYR A 211 8.15 -13.22 -15.13
CA TYR A 211 6.72 -13.17 -15.36
C TYR A 211 6.15 -11.78 -15.22
N SER A 212 4.97 -11.58 -15.79
CA SER A 212 4.26 -10.33 -15.74
C SER A 212 2.78 -10.57 -15.44
N ILE A 213 2.17 -9.65 -14.71
CA ILE A 213 0.76 -9.67 -14.37
C ILE A 213 0.13 -8.37 -14.85
N LEU A 214 -0.98 -8.48 -15.58
CA LEU A 214 -1.88 -7.38 -15.93
C LEU A 214 -3.17 -7.54 -15.13
N LEU A 215 -3.53 -6.51 -14.40
CA LEU A 215 -4.79 -6.40 -13.67
C LEU A 215 -5.67 -5.36 -14.37
N ASN A 216 -6.95 -5.67 -14.58
CA ASN A 216 -7.93 -4.72 -15.08
C ASN A 216 -9.16 -4.71 -14.18
N MET A 217 -9.45 -3.59 -13.57
CA MET A 217 -10.60 -3.36 -12.71
C MET A 217 -11.44 -2.21 -13.26
N GLY A 218 -12.55 -2.56 -13.94
CA GLY A 218 -13.48 -1.56 -14.48
C GLY A 218 -12.86 -0.59 -15.49
N GLY A 219 -11.86 -1.05 -16.27
CA GLY A 219 -11.14 -0.24 -17.26
C GLY A 219 -9.86 0.43 -16.73
N ILE A 220 -9.62 0.37 -15.42
CA ILE A 220 -8.36 0.82 -14.84
C ILE A 220 -7.37 -0.34 -14.84
N LYS A 221 -6.29 -0.18 -15.59
CA LYS A 221 -5.27 -1.22 -15.75
C LYS A 221 -4.04 -0.92 -14.90
N SER A 222 -3.42 -1.99 -14.39
CA SER A 222 -2.11 -1.95 -13.75
C SER A 222 -1.27 -3.14 -14.18
N THR A 223 0.05 -2.95 -14.27
CA THR A 223 0.99 -4.02 -14.61
C THR A 223 2.05 -4.19 -13.54
N ALA A 224 2.50 -5.43 -13.36
CA ALA A 224 3.66 -5.77 -12.55
C ALA A 224 4.54 -6.74 -13.35
N HIS A 225 5.83 -6.41 -13.46
CA HIS A 225 6.84 -7.25 -14.09
C HIS A 225 7.84 -7.67 -13.03
N VAL A 226 8.05 -8.98 -12.90
CA VAL A 226 9.01 -9.56 -11.97
C VAL A 226 10.06 -10.27 -12.77
N THR A 227 11.30 -9.82 -12.67
CA THR A 227 12.42 -10.25 -13.50
C THR A 227 13.66 -10.58 -12.68
N ASN A 228 14.63 -11.28 -13.27
CA ASN A 228 15.88 -11.65 -12.63
C ASN A 228 15.70 -12.39 -11.30
N ILE A 229 14.76 -13.31 -11.25
CA ILE A 229 14.43 -14.06 -10.05
C ILE A 229 15.51 -15.12 -9.80
N ARG A 230 16.18 -15.05 -8.66
CA ARG A 230 17.30 -15.95 -8.34
C ARG A 230 17.45 -16.17 -6.84
N VAL A 231 17.97 -17.34 -6.46
CA VAL A 231 18.42 -17.62 -5.09
C VAL A 231 19.83 -17.08 -4.92
N THR A 232 20.03 -16.14 -4.03
CA THR A 232 21.31 -15.44 -3.83
C THR A 232 22.07 -15.90 -2.59
N ALA A 233 21.38 -16.45 -1.58
CA ALA A 233 21.97 -16.93 -0.35
C ALA A 233 21.14 -18.03 0.30
N GLU A 234 21.78 -18.80 1.17
CA GLU A 234 21.17 -19.63 2.20
C GLU A 234 21.60 -19.06 3.55
N GLU A 235 20.64 -18.80 4.42
CA GLU A 235 20.88 -18.17 5.72
C GLU A 235 20.01 -18.85 6.80
N THR A 236 20.53 -18.89 8.02
CA THR A 236 19.71 -19.26 9.19
C THR A 236 19.36 -18.00 9.95
N LEU A 237 18.07 -17.74 10.11
CA LEU A 237 17.57 -16.64 10.93
C LEU A 237 17.08 -17.17 12.27
N THR A 238 17.61 -16.62 13.37
CA THR A 238 17.07 -16.91 14.69
C THR A 238 15.97 -15.91 15.02
N ILE A 239 14.73 -16.38 15.07
CA ILE A 239 13.54 -15.56 15.33
C ILE A 239 12.85 -16.15 16.57
N ASP A 240 12.69 -15.34 17.60
CA ASP A 240 12.07 -15.74 18.88
C ASP A 240 12.66 -17.05 19.48
N GLY A 241 13.98 -17.20 19.33
CA GLY A 241 14.70 -18.38 19.80
C GLY A 241 14.59 -19.63 18.91
N VAL A 242 13.91 -19.52 17.76
CA VAL A 242 13.79 -20.59 16.76
C VAL A 242 14.75 -20.32 15.62
N ASP A 243 15.60 -21.28 15.29
CA ASP A 243 16.47 -21.23 14.13
C ASP A 243 15.69 -21.71 12.89
N ILE A 244 15.57 -20.83 11.90
CA ILE A 244 14.84 -21.06 10.65
C ILE A 244 15.84 -21.06 9.50
N GLU A 245 15.96 -22.18 8.81
CA GLU A 245 16.72 -22.28 7.56
C GLU A 245 15.97 -21.54 6.44
N CYS A 246 16.63 -20.59 5.82
CA CYS A 246 16.06 -19.76 4.77
C CYS A 246 16.87 -19.84 3.48
N VAL A 247 16.17 -19.72 2.35
CA VAL A 247 16.78 -19.28 1.09
C VAL A 247 16.40 -17.83 0.83
N VAL A 248 17.36 -17.07 0.32
CA VAL A 248 17.14 -15.65 -0.03
C VAL A 248 16.90 -15.55 -1.52
N VAL A 249 15.71 -15.16 -1.90
CA VAL A 249 15.32 -14.91 -3.30
C VAL A 249 15.40 -13.42 -3.58
N GLU A 250 16.15 -13.03 -4.58
CA GLU A 250 16.22 -11.67 -5.10
C GLU A 250 15.50 -11.58 -6.43
N ASN A 251 14.74 -10.53 -6.64
CA ASN A 251 14.12 -10.20 -7.91
C ASN A 251 14.11 -8.70 -8.15
N HIS A 252 13.87 -8.31 -9.41
CA HIS A 252 13.61 -6.94 -9.80
C HIS A 252 12.12 -6.81 -10.14
N THR A 253 11.46 -5.81 -9.55
CA THR A 253 10.04 -5.57 -9.77
C THR A 253 9.83 -4.18 -10.37
N SER A 254 9.04 -4.09 -11.44
CA SER A 254 8.55 -2.85 -12.04
C SER A 254 7.04 -2.88 -12.07
N THR A 255 6.40 -1.83 -11.55
CA THR A 255 4.94 -1.72 -11.52
C THR A 255 4.49 -0.40 -12.14
N LYS A 256 3.35 -0.45 -12.82
CA LYS A 256 2.63 0.71 -13.34
C LYS A 256 1.18 0.62 -12.88
N ALA A 257 0.67 1.67 -12.28
CA ALA A 257 -0.73 1.78 -11.83
C ALA A 257 -1.10 3.26 -11.73
N ILE A 258 -2.24 3.68 -12.25
CA ILE A 258 -2.87 5.02 -12.13
C ILE A 258 -1.86 6.16 -11.84
N GLY A 259 -1.05 6.53 -12.85
CA GLY A 259 -0.07 7.63 -12.70
C GLY A 259 1.16 7.31 -11.84
N ILE A 260 1.28 6.10 -11.32
CA ILE A 260 2.42 5.68 -10.48
C ILE A 260 3.27 4.68 -11.25
N LYS A 261 4.57 4.96 -11.32
CA LYS A 261 5.60 4.02 -11.78
C LYS A 261 6.54 3.74 -10.62
N SER A 262 6.67 2.48 -10.28
CA SER A 262 7.61 2.04 -9.24
C SER A 262 8.54 0.97 -9.79
N GLU A 263 9.79 1.04 -9.41
CA GLU A 263 10.81 0.08 -9.83
C GLU A 263 11.82 -0.10 -8.71
N GLY A 264 12.16 -1.34 -8.43
CA GLY A 264 13.09 -1.66 -7.35
C GLY A 264 13.51 -3.12 -7.33
N THR A 265 14.40 -3.43 -6.41
CA THR A 265 14.81 -4.80 -6.09
C THR A 265 14.11 -5.25 -4.83
N GLN A 266 13.68 -6.50 -4.80
CA GLN A 266 13.11 -7.14 -3.63
C GLN A 266 13.99 -8.31 -3.21
N LYS A 267 14.21 -8.46 -1.90
CA LYS A 267 14.83 -9.65 -1.29
C LYS A 267 13.84 -10.28 -0.32
N ILE A 268 13.64 -11.58 -0.50
CA ILE A 268 12.69 -12.34 0.31
C ILE A 268 13.43 -13.53 0.92
N TRP A 269 13.39 -13.64 2.23
CA TRP A 269 13.86 -14.81 2.98
C TRP A 269 12.70 -15.79 3.15
N TYR A 270 12.75 -16.87 2.44
CA TYR A 270 11.79 -17.96 2.56
C TYR A 270 12.29 -18.98 3.56
N GLY A 271 11.62 -19.08 4.70
CA GLY A 271 11.95 -20.02 5.79
C GLY A 271 11.20 -21.35 5.67
N ARG A 272 11.90 -22.44 5.91
CA ARG A 272 11.30 -23.79 5.86
C ARG A 272 10.20 -23.96 6.89
N GLY A 273 8.99 -24.27 6.42
CA GLY A 273 7.80 -24.44 7.25
C GLY A 273 7.14 -23.14 7.75
N TYR A 274 7.64 -21.96 7.31
CA TYR A 274 7.16 -20.66 7.79
C TYR A 274 6.73 -19.70 6.66
N GLY A 275 7.23 -19.89 5.44
CA GLY A 275 6.97 -19.00 4.32
C GLY A 275 7.96 -17.82 4.25
N ALA A 276 7.52 -16.69 3.70
CA ALA A 276 8.34 -15.49 3.65
C ALA A 276 8.48 -14.88 5.06
N VAL A 277 9.60 -15.11 5.71
CA VAL A 277 9.87 -14.64 7.09
C VAL A 277 10.48 -13.23 7.13
N ARG A 278 11.02 -12.76 6.00
CA ARG A 278 11.50 -11.39 5.86
C ARG A 278 11.40 -10.96 4.40
N THR A 279 10.95 -9.74 4.18
CA THR A 279 10.91 -9.10 2.86
C THR A 279 11.49 -7.71 2.97
N GLU A 280 12.43 -7.38 2.08
CA GLU A 280 13.00 -6.05 1.96
C GLU A 280 12.82 -5.55 0.54
N THR A 281 12.36 -4.31 0.39
CA THR A 281 12.25 -3.62 -0.90
C THR A 281 13.26 -2.49 -0.94
N TYR A 282 13.99 -2.40 -2.05
CA TYR A 282 15.03 -1.42 -2.29
C TYR A 282 14.67 -0.53 -3.47
N ASP A 283 15.04 0.74 -3.40
CA ASP A 283 14.97 1.65 -4.54
C ASP A 283 16.08 1.34 -5.58
N LYS A 284 16.04 2.04 -6.72
CA LYS A 284 17.07 1.94 -7.78
C LYS A 284 18.51 2.24 -7.33
N LYS A 285 18.68 2.87 -6.17
CA LYS A 285 19.99 3.21 -5.57
C LYS A 285 20.42 2.22 -4.51
N GLY A 286 19.66 1.14 -4.29
CA GLY A 286 19.92 0.13 -3.28
C GLY A 286 19.60 0.57 -1.85
N LYS A 287 18.78 1.61 -1.66
CA LYS A 287 18.32 2.04 -0.35
C LYS A 287 17.04 1.30 0.02
N ILE A 288 16.99 0.77 1.24
CA ILE A 288 15.78 0.12 1.77
C ILE A 288 14.63 1.12 1.83
N LEU A 289 13.51 0.75 1.21
CA LEU A 289 12.24 1.47 1.24
C LEU A 289 11.33 0.94 2.33
N THR A 290 11.15 -0.39 2.37
CA THR A 290 10.28 -1.10 3.32
C THR A 290 10.95 -2.38 3.78
N THR A 291 10.67 -2.78 5.01
CA THR A 291 11.02 -4.09 5.56
C THR A 291 9.80 -4.64 6.27
N ASN A 292 9.40 -5.86 5.94
CA ASN A 292 8.47 -6.67 6.71
C ASN A 292 9.21 -7.88 7.24
N ALA A 293 9.11 -8.19 8.52
CA ALA A 293 9.86 -9.28 9.14
C ALA A 293 9.05 -10.01 10.20
N LEU A 294 9.15 -11.33 10.21
CA LEU A 294 8.66 -12.17 11.31
C LEU A 294 9.45 -11.84 12.59
N VAL A 295 8.76 -11.55 13.67
CA VAL A 295 9.35 -11.13 14.95
C VAL A 295 8.95 -12.01 16.13
N GLU A 296 7.91 -12.84 15.99
CA GLU A 296 7.42 -13.70 17.09
C GLU A 296 6.74 -14.94 16.51
N ILE A 297 6.94 -16.07 17.19
CA ILE A 297 6.40 -17.39 16.82
C ILE A 297 5.78 -18.01 18.08
N ASP A 298 4.43 -18.21 18.07
CA ASP A 298 3.66 -18.83 19.15
C ASP A 298 3.01 -20.16 18.72
#